data_f108696158739b0f4832ceb33f537e38
#
_entry.id   f108696158739b0f4832ceb33f537e38
#
_cell.length_a   1.000
_cell.length_b   1.000
_cell.length_c   1.000
_cell.angle_alpha   90.00
_cell.angle_beta   90.00
_cell.angle_gamma   90.00
#
_symmetry.space_group_name_H-M   'P 1'
#
loop_
_entity.id
_entity.type
_entity.pdbx_description
1 polymer ?
#
loop_
_entity_poly.entity_id
_entity_poly.type
_entity_poly.pdbx_seq_one_letter_code
_entity_poly.pdbx_strand_id
1 'polypeptide(L)'
;MTIGDLIKNKDYDYVSYRLTLPGGDDTFAGCFASKGGEIIPLDGDIYDKDEEVISYEEWSQPEDDIQNGLTVVVKGEWIGG
;
A
#
# COMPACT_ATOMS: atom_id res chain seq x y z
N MET A 1 4.06 11.49 5.11
CA MET A 1 4.24 10.12 5.59
C MET A 1 4.49 9.21 4.39
N THR A 2 5.51 8.38 4.45
CA THR A 2 5.85 7.46 3.36
C THR A 2 5.38 6.05 3.68
N ILE A 3 5.40 5.17 2.67
CA ILE A 3 5.12 3.75 2.87
C ILE A 3 6.08 3.19 3.92
N GLY A 4 7.38 3.53 3.83
CA GLY A 4 8.37 3.09 4.81
C GLY A 4 8.02 3.50 6.23
N ASP A 5 7.47 4.68 6.42
CA ASP A 5 7.05 5.14 7.75
C ASP A 5 5.94 4.28 8.33
N LEU A 6 5.05 3.77 7.49
CA LEU A 6 3.92 2.94 7.92
C LEU A 6 4.36 1.52 8.28
N ILE A 7 5.32 0.96 7.55
CA ILE A 7 5.70 -0.45 7.71
C ILE A 7 6.90 -0.67 8.63
N LYS A 8 7.58 0.38 9.06
CA LYS A 8 8.81 0.23 9.85
C LYS A 8 8.57 -0.32 11.26
N ASN A 9 7.40 -0.07 11.84
CA ASN A 9 7.09 -0.44 13.23
C ASN A 9 6.09 -1.57 13.35
N LYS A 10 5.58 -2.08 12.24
CA LYS A 10 4.56 -3.13 12.25
C LYS A 10 4.62 -3.93 10.98
N ASP A 11 4.58 -5.25 11.12
CA ASP A 11 4.49 -6.14 9.98
C ASP A 11 3.04 -6.22 9.51
N TYR A 12 2.84 -6.26 8.19
CA TYR A 12 1.53 -6.40 7.59
C TYR A 12 1.48 -7.65 6.71
N ASP A 13 0.42 -8.43 6.88
CA ASP A 13 0.20 -9.63 6.07
C ASP A 13 -0.19 -9.29 4.65
N TYR A 14 -0.89 -8.16 4.49
CA TYR A 14 -1.39 -7.72 3.20
C TYR A 14 -1.51 -6.20 3.20
N VAL A 15 -0.90 -5.57 2.21
CA VAL A 15 -1.03 -4.13 1.97
C VAL A 15 -1.60 -3.92 0.58
N SER A 16 -2.79 -3.33 0.52
CA SER A 16 -3.42 -2.95 -0.74
C SER A 16 -2.85 -1.60 -1.18
N TYR A 17 -2.27 -1.56 -2.36
CA TYR A 17 -1.64 -0.37 -2.92
C TYR A 17 -2.59 0.25 -3.96
N ARG A 18 -2.99 1.48 -3.73
CA ARG A 18 -3.95 2.18 -4.58
C ARG A 18 -3.37 3.51 -5.05
N LEU A 19 -3.71 3.88 -6.28
CA LEU A 19 -3.29 5.15 -6.88
C LEU A 19 -4.48 6.09 -6.99
N THR A 20 -4.23 7.36 -6.67
CA THR A 20 -5.23 8.41 -6.88
C THR A 20 -5.40 8.69 -8.37
N LEU A 21 -6.64 8.73 -8.81
CA LEU A 21 -6.98 9.07 -10.20
C LEU A 21 -7.27 10.56 -10.33
N PRO A 22 -7.14 11.12 -11.56
CA PRO A 22 -7.68 12.44 -11.84
C PRO A 22 -9.18 12.45 -11.54
N GLY A 23 -9.65 13.42 -10.80
CA GLY A 23 -11.04 13.50 -10.38
C GLY A 23 -11.29 13.05 -8.94
N GLY A 24 -10.28 12.57 -8.24
CA GLY A 24 -10.35 12.28 -6.82
C GLY A 24 -10.64 10.83 -6.41
N ASP A 25 -10.96 9.97 -7.37
CA ASP A 25 -11.11 8.54 -7.09
C ASP A 25 -9.77 7.86 -6.98
N ASP A 26 -9.75 6.62 -6.51
CA ASP A 26 -8.54 5.81 -6.48
C ASP A 26 -8.78 4.45 -7.14
N THR A 27 -7.71 3.79 -7.55
CA THR A 27 -7.79 2.48 -8.19
C THR A 27 -6.74 1.55 -7.61
N PHE A 28 -7.07 0.26 -7.53
CA PHE A 28 -6.15 -0.78 -7.10
C PHE A 28 -5.00 -0.89 -8.11
N ALA A 29 -3.77 -0.87 -7.61
CA ALA A 29 -2.58 -0.92 -8.45
C ALA A 29 -1.64 -2.06 -8.09
N GLY A 30 -1.90 -2.79 -7.02
CA GLY A 30 -1.09 -3.92 -6.61
C GLY A 30 -1.21 -4.19 -5.12
N CYS A 31 -0.44 -5.15 -4.67
CA CYS A 31 -0.40 -5.47 -3.24
C CYS A 31 0.96 -6.04 -2.85
N PHE A 32 1.26 -5.92 -1.58
CA PHE A 32 2.49 -6.46 -1.02
C PHE A 32 2.27 -6.83 0.45
N ALA A 33 3.18 -7.59 1.01
CA ALA A 33 3.29 -7.80 2.45
C ALA A 33 4.48 -7.00 2.96
N SER A 34 4.58 -6.84 4.27
CA SER A 34 5.74 -6.19 4.86
C SER A 34 6.20 -6.95 6.09
N LYS A 35 7.52 -7.04 6.26
CA LYS A 35 8.13 -7.68 7.41
C LYS A 35 9.48 -7.03 7.70
N GLY A 36 9.67 -6.63 8.96
CA GLY A 36 10.92 -5.99 9.38
C GLY A 36 11.22 -4.70 8.62
N GLY A 37 10.19 -4.00 8.16
CA GLY A 37 10.36 -2.77 7.39
C GLY A 37 10.66 -3.00 5.91
N GLU A 38 10.64 -4.24 5.45
CA GLU A 38 10.90 -4.58 4.04
C GLU A 38 9.62 -4.92 3.32
N ILE A 39 9.54 -4.53 2.05
CA ILE A 39 8.41 -4.82 1.17
C ILE A 39 8.61 -6.18 0.51
N ILE A 40 7.58 -7.02 0.60
CA ILE A 40 7.55 -8.32 -0.07
C ILE A 40 6.45 -8.26 -1.13
N PRO A 41 6.78 -8.03 -2.41
CA PRO A 41 5.76 -7.91 -3.45
C PRO A 41 4.93 -9.17 -3.59
N LEU A 42 3.61 -9.02 -3.61
CA LEU A 42 2.67 -10.11 -3.87
C LEU A 42 2.09 -10.00 -5.28
N ASP A 43 1.82 -8.77 -5.71
CA ASP A 43 1.35 -8.45 -7.05
C ASP A 43 1.91 -7.08 -7.41
N GLY A 44 2.48 -6.96 -8.61
CA GLY A 44 3.17 -5.76 -9.03
C GLY A 44 4.68 -5.89 -8.80
N ASP A 45 5.45 -5.06 -9.49
CA ASP A 45 6.90 -5.25 -9.55
C ASP A 45 7.70 -4.31 -8.66
N ILE A 46 7.25 -3.07 -8.53
CA ILE A 46 8.08 -2.04 -7.90
C ILE A 46 7.26 -1.23 -6.92
N TYR A 47 7.64 -1.31 -5.66
CA TYR A 47 7.10 -0.46 -4.61
C TYR A 47 8.26 0.28 -3.96
N ASP A 48 8.10 1.59 -3.82
CA ASP A 48 9.12 2.46 -3.25
C ASP A 48 8.73 2.83 -1.82
N LYS A 49 9.61 2.53 -0.87
CA LYS A 49 9.37 2.90 0.53
C LYS A 49 9.34 4.42 0.73
N ASP A 50 9.91 5.18 -0.18
CA ASP A 50 9.91 6.65 -0.10
C ASP A 50 8.65 7.27 -0.71
N GLU A 51 7.75 6.46 -1.25
CA GLU A 51 6.48 6.93 -1.81
C GLU A 51 5.64 7.63 -0.76
N GLU A 52 5.18 8.84 -1.08
CA GLU A 52 4.29 9.59 -0.17
C GLU A 52 2.90 8.98 -0.14
N VAL A 53 2.39 8.76 1.07
CA VAL A 53 1.05 8.23 1.29
C VAL A 53 0.09 9.39 1.53
N ILE A 54 -0.97 9.46 0.74
CA ILE A 54 -2.02 10.48 0.89
C ILE A 54 -2.96 10.08 2.04
N SER A 55 -3.34 8.82 2.07
CA SER A 55 -4.21 8.28 3.12
C SER A 55 -3.95 6.80 3.30
N TYR A 56 -4.31 6.29 4.47
CA TYR A 56 -4.18 4.87 4.76
C TYR A 56 -5.26 4.44 5.75
N GLU A 57 -5.54 3.14 5.76
CA GLU A 57 -6.50 2.55 6.69
C GLU A 57 -6.01 1.16 7.08
N GLU A 58 -6.00 0.88 8.38
CA GLU A 58 -5.71 -0.45 8.89
C GLU A 58 -7.00 -1.26 8.98
N TRP A 59 -6.92 -2.55 8.65
CA TRP A 59 -8.05 -3.45 8.69
C TRP A 59 -7.59 -4.87 9.00
N SER A 60 -8.54 -5.76 9.26
CA SER A 60 -8.23 -7.18 9.43
C SER A 60 -9.36 -8.01 8.81
N GLN A 61 -8.99 -9.17 8.30
CA GLN A 61 -9.91 -10.11 7.68
C GLN A 61 -9.49 -11.53 8.04
N PRO A 62 -9.77 -11.95 9.30
CA PRO A 62 -9.29 -13.25 9.81
C PRO A 62 -9.75 -14.46 9.00
N GLU A 63 -10.92 -14.39 8.35
CA GLU A 63 -11.42 -15.46 7.50
C GLU A 63 -10.52 -15.73 6.28
N ASP A 64 -9.70 -14.75 5.89
CA ASP A 64 -8.73 -14.89 4.81
C ASP A 64 -7.29 -14.93 5.34
N ASP A 65 -7.11 -15.22 6.62
CA ASP A 65 -5.83 -15.26 7.32
C ASP A 65 -5.07 -13.93 7.32
N ILE A 66 -5.81 -12.82 7.20
CA ILE A 66 -5.22 -11.48 7.25
C ILE A 66 -5.53 -10.86 8.60
N GLN A 67 -4.57 -10.93 9.52
CA GLN A 67 -4.71 -10.32 10.83
C GLN A 67 -4.28 -8.86 10.83
N ASN A 68 -3.28 -8.52 10.00
CA ASN A 68 -2.73 -7.17 9.90
C ASN A 68 -2.79 -6.74 8.44
N GLY A 69 -3.89 -6.11 8.06
CA GLY A 69 -4.09 -5.55 6.73
C GLY A 69 -3.93 -4.04 6.73
N LEU A 70 -3.52 -3.49 5.61
CA LEU A 70 -3.35 -2.06 5.41
C LEU A 70 -3.74 -1.71 3.98
N THR A 71 -4.44 -0.60 3.82
CA THR A 71 -4.67 0.00 2.51
C THR A 71 -3.94 1.32 2.48
N VAL A 72 -3.10 1.54 1.48
CA VAL A 72 -2.41 2.81 1.27
C VAL A 72 -2.86 3.41 -0.05
N VAL A 73 -3.08 4.72 -0.05
CA VAL A 73 -3.40 5.48 -1.25
C VAL A 73 -2.25 6.45 -1.49
N VAL A 74 -1.65 6.38 -2.65
CA VAL A 74 -0.55 7.26 -3.05
C VAL A 74 -0.97 8.08 -4.26
N LYS A 75 -0.22 9.16 -4.51
CA LYS A 75 -0.48 10.01 -5.66
C LYS A 75 -0.02 9.32 -6.93
N GLY A 76 -0.98 9.00 -7.81
CA GLY A 76 -0.66 8.45 -9.11
C GLY A 76 -0.10 9.52 -10.03
N GLU A 77 1.04 9.23 -10.67
CA GLU A 77 1.56 10.07 -11.73
C GLU A 77 1.04 9.52 -13.05
N TRP A 78 0.08 10.25 -13.64
CA TRP A 78 -0.43 9.92 -14.95
C TRP A 78 0.38 10.66 -16.00
N ILE A 79 1.18 9.90 -16.73
CA ILE A 79 1.96 10.45 -17.84
C ILE A 79 1.18 10.24 -19.11
N GLY A 80 0.85 11.32 -19.77
CA GLY A 80 0.22 11.25 -21.05
C GLY A 80 -1.29 11.18 -20.99
N GLY A 81 -1.88 12.16 -21.30
CA GLY A 81 -3.25 12.47 -21.28
C GLY A 81 -4.26 11.57 -21.90
#